data_4cc68c6ac4ea7bcf19cb9270dc0f8dcc
#
_entry.id   4cc68c6ac4ea7bcf19cb9270dc0f8dcc
#
_cell.length_a   1.000
_cell.length_b   1.000
_cell.length_c   1.000
_cell.angle_alpha   90.00
_cell.angle_beta   90.00
_cell.angle_gamma   90.00
#
_symmetry.space_group_name_H-M   'P 1'
#
loop_
_entity.id
_entity.type
_entity.pdbx_description
1 polymer ?
#
loop_
_entity_poly.entity_id
_entity_poly.type
_entity_poly.pdbx_seq_one_letter_code
_entity_poly.pdbx_strand_id
1 'polypeptide(L)'
;MPEDTRLVGQLGVLFLVAAVLLLLMDRQMLIGPEELKQWPFALLSFMVMAGLFMVVAFLTHARVRTLSSALGDLERQLSESNRELAATREDLEQRVERRTFEISVANASLNREIAERIQAETETRQIKRRMELILESAGEGIFGLDIDGKVTFVNKAAALMLGWEPEDLVGMSHHALIHHTRPDGTPYPVSQCPIHQAYRDGKVHFGGDEIFWKRDGVSFPVEYISTPILENRRLTGAVVVFRDLTAFSQPPPVGEPS
;
A
#
# COMPACT_ATOMS: atom_id res chain seq x y z
N MET A 1 8.90 -67.43 -14.57
CA MET A 1 8.88 -68.24 -13.35
C MET A 1 10.10 -67.81 -12.51
N PRO A 2 9.94 -67.36 -11.30
CA PRO A 2 11.05 -66.85 -10.51
C PRO A 2 12.02 -68.02 -10.19
N GLU A 3 13.30 -67.71 -10.20
CA GLU A 3 14.41 -68.65 -9.90
C GLU A 3 14.21 -69.47 -8.63
N ASP A 4 13.48 -68.91 -7.66
CA ASP A 4 13.21 -69.52 -6.35
C ASP A 4 12.36 -70.80 -6.41
N THR A 5 11.42 -70.90 -7.36
CA THR A 5 10.64 -72.12 -7.55
C THR A 5 11.49 -73.26 -8.12
N ARG A 6 12.56 -72.94 -8.85
CA ARG A 6 13.54 -73.89 -9.32
C ARG A 6 14.40 -74.44 -8.21
N LEU A 7 14.81 -73.55 -7.25
CA LEU A 7 15.67 -73.96 -6.14
C LEU A 7 14.95 -74.88 -5.18
N VAL A 8 13.67 -74.61 -4.87
CA VAL A 8 12.84 -75.47 -4.02
C VAL A 8 12.56 -76.83 -4.72
N GLY A 9 12.33 -76.77 -6.03
CA GLY A 9 12.18 -78.00 -6.82
C GLY A 9 13.48 -78.81 -6.89
N GLN A 10 14.62 -78.14 -7.06
CA GLN A 10 15.94 -78.89 -7.04
C GLN A 10 16.29 -79.50 -5.71
N LEU A 11 16.03 -78.80 -4.60
CA LEU A 11 16.20 -79.36 -3.27
C LEU A 11 15.27 -80.59 -3.00
N GLY A 12 14.02 -80.47 -3.46
CA GLY A 12 13.07 -81.61 -3.39
C GLY A 12 13.55 -82.83 -4.18
N VAL A 13 14.07 -82.61 -5.41
CA VAL A 13 14.64 -83.63 -6.27
C VAL A 13 15.89 -84.23 -5.63
N LEU A 14 16.79 -83.44 -5.04
CA LEU A 14 17.98 -83.89 -4.40
C LEU A 14 17.64 -84.76 -3.17
N PHE A 15 16.60 -84.39 -2.43
CA PHE A 15 16.07 -85.13 -1.33
C PHE A 15 15.50 -86.49 -1.73
N LEU A 16 14.72 -86.48 -2.86
CA LEU A 16 14.17 -87.70 -3.39
C LEU A 16 15.26 -88.64 -3.88
N VAL A 17 16.30 -88.13 -4.50
CA VAL A 17 17.45 -88.90 -4.97
C VAL A 17 18.22 -89.47 -3.82
N ALA A 18 18.45 -88.71 -2.73
CA ALA A 18 19.11 -89.21 -1.54
C ALA A 18 18.31 -90.32 -0.85
N ALA A 19 16.97 -90.18 -0.78
CA ALA A 19 16.07 -91.16 -0.23
C ALA A 19 16.06 -92.49 -1.07
N VAL A 20 16.06 -92.35 -2.41
CA VAL A 20 16.11 -93.48 -3.31
C VAL A 20 17.48 -94.17 -3.23
N LEU A 21 18.59 -93.43 -3.13
CA LEU A 21 19.91 -94.00 -2.97
C LEU A 21 20.05 -94.80 -1.63
N LEU A 22 19.47 -94.25 -0.58
CA LEU A 22 19.42 -94.95 0.71
C LEU A 22 18.61 -96.23 0.63
N LEU A 23 17.47 -96.24 -0.06
CA LEU A 23 16.66 -97.45 -0.29
C LEU A 23 17.37 -98.44 -1.24
N LEU A 24 18.14 -98.00 -2.17
CA LEU A 24 18.92 -98.86 -3.07
C LEU A 24 20.14 -99.47 -2.33
N MET A 25 20.78 -98.75 -1.41
CA MET A 25 21.81 -99.25 -0.55
C MET A 25 21.30 -100.39 0.39
N ASP A 26 20.07 -100.26 0.91
CA ASP A 26 19.40 -101.28 1.70
C ASP A 26 19.17 -102.54 0.89
N ARG A 27 18.89 -102.48 -0.40
CA ARG A 27 18.63 -103.64 -1.27
C ARG A 27 19.89 -104.39 -1.73
N GLN A 28 21.09 -103.79 -1.65
CA GLN A 28 22.34 -104.45 -2.09
C GLN A 28 23.05 -105.32 -1.05
N MET A 29 22.48 -105.60 0.12
CA MET A 29 22.99 -106.54 1.10
C MET A 29 24.47 -106.28 1.53
N LEU A 30 24.91 -105.03 1.65
CA LEU A 30 26.30 -104.72 2.04
C LEU A 30 26.50 -104.51 3.56
N ILE A 31 25.44 -104.70 4.38
CA ILE A 31 25.45 -104.34 5.81
C ILE A 31 24.94 -105.49 6.61
N GLY A 32 25.65 -105.88 7.73
CA GLY A 32 25.30 -106.97 8.57
C GLY A 32 23.99 -106.75 9.38
N PRO A 33 23.38 -107.87 9.89
CA PRO A 33 22.04 -107.85 10.49
C PRO A 33 21.92 -107.07 11.82
N GLU A 34 23.00 -106.78 12.50
CA GLU A 34 23.01 -105.96 13.75
C GLU A 34 23.04 -104.48 13.51
N GLU A 35 23.64 -104.00 12.44
CA GLU A 35 23.69 -102.60 12.06
C GLU A 35 22.35 -102.11 11.50
N LEU A 36 21.58 -103.03 10.90
CA LEU A 36 20.28 -102.71 10.33
C LEU A 36 19.23 -102.26 11.34
N LYS A 37 19.38 -102.64 12.61
CA LYS A 37 18.45 -102.27 13.70
C LYS A 37 18.48 -100.78 14.09
N GLN A 38 19.58 -100.10 13.84
CA GLN A 38 19.73 -98.62 14.16
C GLN A 38 19.30 -97.69 13.02
N TRP A 39 19.20 -98.23 11.79
CA TRP A 39 18.88 -97.46 10.58
C TRP A 39 17.47 -96.80 10.56
N PRO A 40 16.41 -97.47 11.07
CA PRO A 40 15.10 -96.86 11.06
C PRO A 40 15.05 -95.56 11.89
N PHE A 41 15.79 -95.50 13.02
CA PHE A 41 15.87 -94.31 13.86
C PHE A 41 16.68 -93.19 13.20
N ALA A 42 17.77 -93.52 12.51
CA ALA A 42 18.58 -92.51 11.77
C ALA A 42 17.81 -91.94 10.59
N LEU A 43 17.08 -92.74 9.83
CA LEU A 43 16.19 -92.28 8.74
C LEU A 43 15.06 -91.41 9.24
N LEU A 44 14.40 -91.82 10.33
CA LEU A 44 13.33 -91.03 10.95
C LEU A 44 13.85 -89.62 11.41
N SER A 45 15.02 -89.63 12.08
CA SER A 45 15.67 -88.44 12.53
C SER A 45 16.02 -87.49 11.36
N PHE A 46 16.55 -88.06 10.27
CA PHE A 46 16.86 -87.34 9.07
C PHE A 46 15.59 -86.76 8.40
N MET A 47 14.51 -87.52 8.27
CA MET A 47 13.23 -87.09 7.74
C MET A 47 12.61 -85.94 8.56
N VAL A 48 12.66 -86.02 9.88
CA VAL A 48 12.19 -85.01 10.81
C VAL A 48 13.00 -83.73 10.65
N MET A 49 14.33 -83.78 10.60
CA MET A 49 15.22 -82.65 10.41
C MET A 49 15.03 -82.02 9.07
N ALA A 50 14.88 -82.82 8.02
CA ALA A 50 14.59 -82.30 6.66
C ALA A 50 13.21 -81.67 6.58
N GLY A 51 12.21 -82.26 7.21
CA GLY A 51 10.88 -81.67 7.30
C GLY A 51 10.90 -80.34 8.02
N LEU A 52 11.61 -80.21 9.15
CA LEU A 52 11.78 -79.00 9.90
C LEU A 52 12.51 -77.92 9.06
N PHE A 53 13.57 -78.32 8.36
CA PHE A 53 14.30 -77.42 7.49
C PHE A 53 13.39 -76.85 6.33
N MET A 54 12.59 -77.71 5.73
CA MET A 54 11.63 -77.30 4.70
C MET A 54 10.59 -76.31 5.26
N VAL A 55 10.05 -76.57 6.44
CA VAL A 55 9.11 -75.65 7.10
C VAL A 55 9.76 -74.28 7.37
N VAL A 56 10.98 -74.27 7.92
CA VAL A 56 11.72 -73.04 8.18
C VAL A 56 12.03 -72.31 6.88
N ALA A 57 12.49 -73.03 5.83
CA ALA A 57 12.75 -72.45 4.52
C ALA A 57 11.48 -71.85 3.89
N PHE A 58 10.34 -72.53 4.03
CA PHE A 58 9.06 -72.07 3.54
C PHE A 58 8.59 -70.75 4.23
N LEU A 59 8.69 -70.80 5.61
CA LEU A 59 8.30 -69.64 6.40
C LEU A 59 9.20 -68.40 6.15
N THR A 60 10.51 -68.63 6.04
CA THR A 60 11.46 -67.55 5.70
C THR A 60 11.19 -67.00 4.30
N HIS A 61 10.95 -67.86 3.31
CA HIS A 61 10.63 -67.44 1.96
C HIS A 61 9.28 -66.66 1.88
N ALA A 62 8.27 -67.16 2.60
CA ALA A 62 6.98 -66.46 2.68
C ALA A 62 7.15 -65.03 3.29
N ARG A 63 7.94 -64.93 4.36
CA ARG A 63 8.22 -63.66 5.04
C ARG A 63 9.01 -62.67 4.15
N VAL A 64 10.03 -63.17 3.44
CA VAL A 64 10.80 -62.38 2.48
C VAL A 64 9.90 -61.83 1.36
N ARG A 65 8.98 -62.66 0.83
CA ARG A 65 8.01 -62.20 -0.17
C ARG A 65 7.08 -61.09 0.33
N THR A 66 6.53 -61.25 1.54
CA THR A 66 5.64 -60.20 2.10
C THR A 66 6.38 -58.91 2.39
N LEU A 67 7.62 -58.97 2.89
CA LEU A 67 8.46 -57.77 3.08
C LEU A 67 8.83 -57.11 1.75
N SER A 68 9.18 -57.90 0.73
CA SER A 68 9.52 -57.36 -0.58
C SER A 68 8.33 -56.69 -1.26
N SER A 69 7.11 -57.25 -1.13
CA SER A 69 5.91 -56.58 -1.67
C SER A 69 5.58 -55.29 -0.91
N ALA A 70 5.67 -55.31 0.44
CA ALA A 70 5.44 -54.11 1.24
C ALA A 70 6.46 -52.99 0.95
N LEU A 71 7.74 -53.36 0.74
CA LEU A 71 8.76 -52.42 0.33
C LEU A 71 8.47 -51.78 -1.02
N GLY A 72 8.06 -52.59 -2.02
CA GLY A 72 7.69 -52.12 -3.34
C GLY A 72 6.47 -51.19 -3.31
N ASP A 73 5.49 -51.45 -2.45
CA ASP A 73 4.32 -50.58 -2.32
C ASP A 73 4.71 -49.27 -1.63
N LEU A 74 5.58 -49.29 -0.62
CA LEU A 74 6.10 -48.08 0.03
C LEU A 74 6.93 -47.21 -0.94
N GLU A 75 7.77 -47.83 -1.75
CA GLU A 75 8.55 -47.12 -2.79
C GLU A 75 7.63 -46.45 -3.81
N ARG A 76 6.53 -47.08 -4.21
CA ARG A 76 5.53 -46.48 -5.11
C ARG A 76 4.86 -45.27 -4.46
N GLN A 77 4.40 -45.40 -3.21
CA GLN A 77 3.77 -44.31 -2.47
C GLN A 77 4.73 -43.17 -2.28
N LEU A 78 5.99 -43.40 -1.94
CA LEU A 78 7.00 -42.38 -1.80
C LEU A 78 7.27 -41.64 -3.14
N SER A 79 7.37 -42.42 -4.22
CA SER A 79 7.56 -41.85 -5.56
C SER A 79 6.38 -40.97 -6.01
N GLU A 80 5.16 -41.42 -5.70
CA GLU A 80 3.92 -40.66 -6.03
C GLU A 80 3.83 -39.37 -5.21
N SER A 81 4.07 -39.45 -3.89
CA SER A 81 4.11 -38.28 -3.00
C SER A 81 5.18 -37.26 -3.43
N ASN A 82 6.38 -37.75 -3.80
CA ASN A 82 7.45 -36.89 -4.28
C ASN A 82 7.08 -36.18 -5.60
N ARG A 83 6.33 -36.83 -6.49
CA ARG A 83 5.84 -36.22 -7.72
C ARG A 83 4.80 -35.14 -7.45
N GLU A 84 3.85 -35.40 -6.54
CA GLU A 84 2.86 -34.41 -6.13
C GLU A 84 3.51 -33.19 -5.47
N LEU A 85 4.49 -33.44 -4.59
CA LEU A 85 5.24 -32.38 -3.94
C LEU A 85 6.01 -31.52 -4.95
N ALA A 86 6.66 -32.15 -5.93
CA ALA A 86 7.37 -31.43 -7.00
C ALA A 86 6.43 -30.56 -7.84
N ALA A 87 5.25 -31.11 -8.23
CA ALA A 87 4.25 -30.35 -8.99
C ALA A 87 3.67 -29.18 -8.21
N THR A 88 3.38 -29.39 -6.91
CA THR A 88 2.87 -28.33 -6.03
C THR A 88 3.91 -27.22 -5.83
N ARG A 89 5.17 -27.60 -5.69
CA ARG A 89 6.28 -26.65 -5.55
C ARG A 89 6.43 -25.81 -6.81
N GLU A 90 6.39 -26.41 -7.99
CA GLU A 90 6.49 -25.70 -9.27
C GLU A 90 5.34 -24.70 -9.46
N ASP A 91 4.08 -25.11 -9.15
CA ASP A 91 2.92 -24.22 -9.20
C ASP A 91 3.07 -23.06 -8.23
N LEU A 92 3.56 -23.33 -7.00
CA LEU A 92 3.79 -22.27 -6.00
C LEU A 92 4.89 -21.31 -6.44
N GLU A 93 6.00 -21.79 -6.97
CA GLU A 93 7.08 -20.96 -7.50
C GLU A 93 6.57 -20.04 -8.64
N GLN A 94 5.78 -20.56 -9.56
CA GLN A 94 5.16 -19.77 -10.63
C GLN A 94 4.18 -18.71 -10.10
N ARG A 95 3.38 -19.06 -9.07
CA ARG A 95 2.46 -18.09 -8.44
C ARG A 95 3.23 -16.99 -7.72
N VAL A 96 4.28 -17.32 -6.99
CA VAL A 96 5.13 -16.34 -6.32
C VAL A 96 5.77 -15.39 -7.32
N GLU A 97 6.34 -15.92 -8.40
CA GLU A 97 6.95 -15.11 -9.45
C GLU A 97 5.94 -14.14 -10.09
N ARG A 98 4.76 -14.65 -10.46
CA ARG A 98 3.68 -13.83 -11.01
C ARG A 98 3.25 -12.72 -10.06
N ARG A 99 3.00 -13.05 -8.79
CA ARG A 99 2.60 -12.08 -7.77
C ARG A 99 3.68 -11.03 -7.51
N THR A 100 4.94 -11.45 -7.48
CA THR A 100 6.07 -10.53 -7.31
C THR A 100 6.15 -9.55 -8.48
N PHE A 101 5.95 -10.03 -9.70
CA PHE A 101 5.89 -9.17 -10.89
C PHE A 101 4.70 -8.19 -10.83
N GLU A 102 3.48 -8.68 -10.52
CA GLU A 102 2.29 -7.82 -10.38
C GLU A 102 2.51 -6.71 -9.35
N ILE A 103 3.08 -7.07 -8.17
CA ILE A 103 3.40 -6.11 -7.11
C ILE A 103 4.45 -5.09 -7.58
N SER A 104 5.48 -5.53 -8.30
CA SER A 104 6.51 -4.62 -8.80
C SER A 104 5.96 -3.59 -9.79
N VAL A 105 5.08 -4.02 -10.69
CA VAL A 105 4.39 -3.14 -11.65
C VAL A 105 3.45 -2.16 -10.93
N ALA A 106 2.67 -2.64 -9.97
CA ALA A 106 1.77 -1.81 -9.18
C ALA A 106 2.56 -0.75 -8.36
N ASN A 107 3.66 -1.17 -7.72
CA ASN A 107 4.52 -0.25 -6.99
C ASN A 107 5.17 0.82 -7.89
N ALA A 108 5.61 0.44 -9.09
CA ALA A 108 6.16 1.40 -10.05
C ALA A 108 5.11 2.43 -10.49
N SER A 109 3.87 2.01 -10.72
CA SER A 109 2.74 2.89 -11.05
C SER A 109 2.39 3.83 -9.89
N LEU A 110 2.28 3.30 -8.66
CA LEU A 110 2.00 4.10 -7.46
C LEU A 110 3.11 5.13 -7.19
N ASN A 111 4.36 4.75 -7.33
CA ASN A 111 5.48 5.68 -7.13
C ASN A 111 5.45 6.82 -8.15
N ARG A 112 5.06 6.56 -9.39
CA ARG A 112 4.87 7.61 -10.41
C ARG A 112 3.74 8.56 -10.01
N GLU A 113 2.58 8.03 -9.64
CA GLU A 113 1.43 8.83 -9.22
C GLU A 113 1.75 9.70 -7.99
N ILE A 114 2.46 9.13 -7.00
CA ILE A 114 2.92 9.87 -5.82
C ILE A 114 3.87 11.01 -6.24
N ALA A 115 4.82 10.76 -7.13
CA ALA A 115 5.75 11.79 -7.61
C ALA A 115 5.02 12.93 -8.33
N GLU A 116 4.07 12.62 -9.22
CA GLU A 116 3.24 13.62 -9.92
C GLU A 116 2.41 14.44 -8.94
N ARG A 117 1.82 13.80 -7.93
CA ARG A 117 1.04 14.50 -6.90
C ARG A 117 1.89 15.42 -6.03
N ILE A 118 3.07 14.96 -5.59
CA ILE A 118 4.02 15.79 -4.83
C ILE A 118 4.45 17.00 -5.66
N GLN A 119 4.73 16.82 -6.94
CA GLN A 119 5.10 17.91 -7.83
C GLN A 119 3.97 18.93 -7.95
N ALA A 120 2.72 18.51 -8.24
CA ALA A 120 1.57 19.38 -8.35
C ALA A 120 1.27 20.15 -7.04
N GLU A 121 1.37 19.49 -5.88
CA GLU A 121 1.22 20.13 -4.56
C GLU A 121 2.33 21.17 -4.32
N THR A 122 3.56 20.86 -4.72
CA THR A 122 4.70 21.78 -4.57
C THR A 122 4.53 23.03 -5.44
N GLU A 123 4.14 22.84 -6.69
CA GLU A 123 3.86 23.96 -7.62
C GLU A 123 2.72 24.83 -7.09
N THR A 124 1.62 24.22 -6.64
CA THR A 124 0.50 24.96 -6.05
C THR A 124 0.93 25.78 -4.84
N ARG A 125 1.74 25.19 -3.94
CA ARG A 125 2.28 25.88 -2.76
C ARG A 125 3.21 27.03 -3.14
N GLN A 126 4.04 26.85 -4.16
CA GLN A 126 4.91 27.92 -4.66
C GLN A 126 4.12 29.08 -5.24
N ILE A 127 3.09 28.82 -6.05
CA ILE A 127 2.21 29.84 -6.61
C ILE A 127 1.51 30.61 -5.50
N LYS A 128 0.91 29.90 -4.53
CA LYS A 128 0.25 30.51 -3.37
C LYS A 128 1.22 31.42 -2.60
N ARG A 129 2.41 30.89 -2.27
CA ARG A 129 3.44 31.66 -1.57
C ARG A 129 3.87 32.92 -2.31
N ARG A 130 4.05 32.80 -3.64
CA ARG A 130 4.41 33.95 -4.48
C ARG A 130 3.30 35.00 -4.51
N MET A 131 2.04 34.56 -4.54
CA MET A 131 0.89 35.47 -4.52
C MET A 131 0.78 36.21 -3.17
N GLU A 132 0.97 35.51 -2.06
CA GLU A 132 1.05 36.11 -0.71
C GLU A 132 2.16 37.19 -0.64
N LEU A 133 3.36 36.85 -1.11
CA LEU A 133 4.49 37.79 -1.13
C LEU A 133 4.21 39.04 -1.97
N ILE A 134 3.54 38.90 -3.12
CA ILE A 134 3.17 40.03 -3.96
C ILE A 134 2.19 40.95 -3.23
N LEU A 135 1.16 40.39 -2.61
CA LEU A 135 0.16 41.14 -1.85
C LEU A 135 0.78 41.83 -0.63
N GLU A 136 1.67 41.14 0.09
CA GLU A 136 2.34 41.68 1.29
C GLU A 136 3.40 42.75 0.97
N SER A 137 4.00 42.70 -0.24
CA SER A 137 4.99 43.70 -0.69
C SER A 137 4.36 44.95 -1.32
N ALA A 138 3.05 44.92 -1.57
CA ALA A 138 2.35 46.09 -2.07
C ALA A 138 2.34 47.21 -1.02
N GLY A 139 2.72 48.42 -1.42
CA GLY A 139 2.67 49.59 -0.53
C GLY A 139 1.26 50.17 -0.36
N GLU A 140 0.31 49.70 -1.14
CA GLU A 140 -1.10 50.07 -1.07
C GLU A 140 -1.88 49.12 -0.21
N GLY A 141 -2.91 49.59 0.47
CA GLY A 141 -3.83 48.76 1.22
C GLY A 141 -4.71 47.96 0.25
N ILE A 142 -4.71 46.60 0.45
CA ILE A 142 -5.51 45.69 -0.37
C ILE A 142 -6.35 44.84 0.57
N PHE A 143 -7.66 44.79 0.34
CA PHE A 143 -8.53 43.80 0.99
C PHE A 143 -9.58 43.25 0.05
N GLY A 144 -9.98 42.00 0.26
CA GLY A 144 -11.05 41.34 -0.49
C GLY A 144 -12.36 41.32 0.29
N LEU A 145 -13.46 41.29 -0.44
CA LEU A 145 -14.82 41.22 0.09
C LEU A 145 -15.57 40.08 -0.56
N ASP A 146 -16.45 39.41 0.19
CA ASP A 146 -17.47 38.54 -0.36
C ASP A 146 -18.70 39.32 -0.85
N ILE A 147 -19.73 38.63 -1.35
CA ILE A 147 -20.99 39.25 -1.84
C ILE A 147 -21.82 39.86 -0.73
N ASP A 148 -21.54 39.57 0.55
CA ASP A 148 -22.20 40.17 1.70
C ASP A 148 -21.41 41.35 2.29
N GLY A 149 -20.28 41.69 1.66
CA GLY A 149 -19.41 42.81 2.07
C GLY A 149 -18.56 42.50 3.29
N LYS A 150 -18.35 41.21 3.60
CA LYS A 150 -17.43 40.78 4.66
C LYS A 150 -16.02 40.65 4.09
N VAL A 151 -15.05 41.04 4.90
CA VAL A 151 -13.64 40.96 4.53
C VAL A 151 -13.21 39.50 4.43
N THR A 152 -12.62 39.11 3.29
CA THR A 152 -12.12 37.75 3.04
C THR A 152 -10.61 37.64 3.23
N PHE A 153 -9.87 38.67 2.90
CA PHE A 153 -8.44 38.81 3.16
C PHE A 153 -8.06 40.29 3.29
N VAL A 154 -6.91 40.55 3.89
CA VAL A 154 -6.32 41.88 4.02
C VAL A 154 -4.80 41.74 3.93
N ASN A 155 -4.13 42.61 3.14
CA ASN A 155 -2.67 42.60 3.11
C ASN A 155 -2.09 43.41 4.31
N LYS A 156 -0.78 43.21 4.51
CA LYS A 156 -0.07 43.88 5.61
C LYS A 156 -0.19 45.41 5.61
N ALA A 157 -0.14 46.06 4.41
CA ALA A 157 -0.27 47.51 4.29
C ALA A 157 -1.66 48.00 4.71
N ALA A 158 -2.74 47.32 4.30
CA ALA A 158 -4.10 47.64 4.74
C ALA A 158 -4.27 47.49 6.24
N ALA A 159 -3.80 46.41 6.83
CA ALA A 159 -3.86 46.16 8.28
C ALA A 159 -3.16 47.27 9.06
N LEU A 160 -1.97 47.67 8.63
CA LEU A 160 -1.21 48.78 9.23
C LEU A 160 -1.91 50.13 9.09
N MET A 161 -2.42 50.48 7.91
CA MET A 161 -3.12 51.72 7.65
C MET A 161 -4.41 51.86 8.43
N LEU A 162 -5.16 50.75 8.57
CA LEU A 162 -6.43 50.68 9.27
C LEU A 162 -6.26 50.48 10.78
N GLY A 163 -5.06 50.07 11.25
CA GLY A 163 -4.80 49.84 12.69
C GLY A 163 -5.49 48.60 13.25
N TRP A 164 -5.79 47.63 12.39
CA TRP A 164 -6.43 46.37 12.76
C TRP A 164 -5.49 45.20 12.57
N GLU A 165 -5.61 44.17 13.39
CA GLU A 165 -5.00 42.89 13.11
C GLU A 165 -5.83 42.17 12.00
N PRO A 166 -5.19 41.47 11.04
CA PRO A 166 -5.89 40.78 9.97
C PRO A 166 -7.00 39.85 10.45
N GLU A 167 -6.76 39.14 11.55
CA GLU A 167 -7.68 38.18 12.15
C GLU A 167 -8.96 38.85 12.70
N ASP A 168 -8.86 40.09 13.15
CA ASP A 168 -10.00 40.89 13.65
C ASP A 168 -10.86 41.47 12.53
N LEU A 169 -10.29 41.64 11.32
CA LEU A 169 -11.00 42.16 10.15
C LEU A 169 -11.70 41.09 9.33
N VAL A 170 -11.06 39.91 9.15
CA VAL A 170 -11.61 38.84 8.31
C VAL A 170 -12.94 38.34 8.87
N GLY A 171 -13.94 38.26 7.98
CA GLY A 171 -15.30 37.87 8.32
C GLY A 171 -16.21 39.01 8.82
N MET A 172 -15.63 40.20 9.08
CA MET A 172 -16.39 41.37 9.53
C MET A 172 -16.84 42.23 8.35
N SER A 173 -17.91 43.00 8.57
CA SER A 173 -18.39 43.94 7.57
C SER A 173 -17.43 45.13 7.40
N HIS A 174 -16.85 45.29 6.19
CA HIS A 174 -15.96 46.40 5.90
C HIS A 174 -16.65 47.77 6.14
N HIS A 175 -17.91 47.88 5.73
CA HIS A 175 -18.66 49.15 5.83
C HIS A 175 -18.88 49.56 7.29
N ALA A 176 -19.21 48.59 8.15
CA ALA A 176 -19.45 48.89 9.56
C ALA A 176 -18.17 49.28 10.31
N LEU A 177 -16.98 48.80 9.87
CA LEU A 177 -15.70 49.05 10.57
C LEU A 177 -14.92 50.24 10.03
N ILE A 178 -14.88 50.39 8.68
CA ILE A 178 -13.93 51.31 8.06
C ILE A 178 -14.54 52.36 7.18
N HIS A 179 -15.84 52.25 6.78
CA HIS A 179 -16.45 53.18 5.85
C HIS A 179 -17.90 53.58 6.21
N HIS A 180 -18.18 53.73 7.50
CA HIS A 180 -19.54 53.97 8.05
C HIS A 180 -19.95 55.43 8.15
N THR A 181 -19.04 56.37 8.07
CA THR A 181 -19.30 57.81 8.31
C THR A 181 -18.53 58.65 7.26
N ARG A 182 -19.17 59.70 6.78
CA ARG A 182 -18.64 60.61 5.78
C ARG A 182 -17.70 61.64 6.38
N PRO A 183 -16.92 62.42 5.58
CA PRO A 183 -16.04 63.48 6.07
C PRO A 183 -16.76 64.56 6.89
N ASP A 184 -18.03 64.82 6.62
CA ASP A 184 -18.88 65.83 7.32
C ASP A 184 -19.46 65.28 8.64
N GLY A 185 -19.12 64.02 9.04
CA GLY A 185 -19.62 63.40 10.26
C GLY A 185 -21.00 62.77 10.12
N THR A 186 -21.63 62.81 8.95
CA THR A 186 -22.92 62.18 8.72
C THR A 186 -22.78 60.67 8.52
N PRO A 187 -23.77 59.84 8.91
CA PRO A 187 -23.74 58.42 8.61
C PRO A 187 -23.68 58.14 7.11
N TYR A 188 -22.86 57.17 6.70
CA TYR A 188 -22.74 56.78 5.30
C TYR A 188 -23.66 55.59 5.04
N PRO A 189 -24.76 55.74 4.27
CA PRO A 189 -25.62 54.61 3.97
C PRO A 189 -24.91 53.57 3.11
N VAL A 190 -25.01 52.30 3.46
CA VAL A 190 -24.39 51.18 2.72
C VAL A 190 -24.74 51.18 1.24
N SER A 191 -25.99 51.49 0.92
CA SER A 191 -26.47 51.53 -0.47
C SER A 191 -25.83 52.62 -1.34
N GLN A 192 -25.21 53.63 -0.73
CA GLN A 192 -24.50 54.72 -1.42
C GLN A 192 -22.97 54.49 -1.48
N CYS A 193 -22.47 53.48 -0.77
CA CYS A 193 -21.04 53.17 -0.74
C CYS A 193 -20.61 52.57 -2.08
N PRO A 194 -19.62 53.18 -2.79
CA PRO A 194 -19.13 52.67 -4.07
C PRO A 194 -18.49 51.25 -3.94
N ILE A 195 -17.89 50.97 -2.80
CA ILE A 195 -17.33 49.64 -2.51
C ILE A 195 -18.45 48.58 -2.46
N HIS A 196 -19.57 48.92 -1.81
CA HIS A 196 -20.76 48.04 -1.78
C HIS A 196 -21.33 47.84 -3.19
N GLN A 197 -21.36 48.88 -4.02
CA GLN A 197 -21.92 48.80 -5.37
C GLN A 197 -21.11 47.80 -6.24
N ALA A 198 -19.78 47.75 -6.11
CA ALA A 198 -18.92 46.88 -6.91
C ALA A 198 -19.27 45.40 -6.84
N TYR A 199 -19.57 44.90 -5.64
CA TYR A 199 -19.98 43.48 -5.44
C TYR A 199 -21.50 43.27 -5.58
N ARG A 200 -22.25 44.34 -6.01
CA ARG A 200 -23.69 44.26 -6.32
C ARG A 200 -23.98 44.34 -7.81
N ASP A 201 -23.37 45.30 -8.51
CA ASP A 201 -23.63 45.54 -9.93
C ASP A 201 -22.56 44.96 -10.86
N GLY A 202 -21.46 44.42 -10.27
CA GLY A 202 -20.36 43.84 -11.03
C GLY A 202 -19.54 44.82 -11.85
N LYS A 203 -19.55 46.11 -11.49
CA LYS A 203 -18.78 47.16 -12.15
C LYS A 203 -17.65 47.66 -11.25
N VAL A 204 -16.62 48.21 -11.87
CA VAL A 204 -15.55 48.91 -11.17
C VAL A 204 -16.04 50.26 -10.66
N HIS A 205 -15.79 50.55 -9.39
CA HIS A 205 -16.12 51.83 -8.77
C HIS A 205 -14.87 52.48 -8.18
N PHE A 206 -14.84 53.79 -8.24
CA PHE A 206 -13.76 54.63 -7.72
C PHE A 206 -14.30 55.51 -6.61
N GLY A 207 -13.54 55.66 -5.53
CA GLY A 207 -13.76 56.65 -4.50
C GLY A 207 -12.56 57.60 -4.40
N GLY A 208 -12.81 58.90 -4.49
CA GLY A 208 -11.88 59.97 -4.20
C GLY A 208 -12.54 60.96 -3.24
N ASP A 209 -11.75 61.71 -2.50
CA ASP A 209 -12.23 62.61 -1.44
C ASP A 209 -13.05 61.93 -0.35
N GLU A 210 -12.73 60.66 -0.08
CA GLU A 210 -13.37 59.81 0.92
C GLU A 210 -12.48 59.62 2.13
N ILE A 211 -13.03 59.09 3.24
CA ILE A 211 -12.25 58.77 4.46
C ILE A 211 -12.49 57.33 4.86
N PHE A 212 -11.42 56.68 5.35
CA PHE A 212 -11.54 55.45 6.09
C PHE A 212 -11.27 55.66 7.58
N TRP A 213 -11.89 54.81 8.41
CA TRP A 213 -11.78 54.85 9.83
C TRP A 213 -10.83 53.75 10.33
N LYS A 214 -9.91 54.17 11.22
CA LYS A 214 -9.01 53.26 11.92
C LYS A 214 -9.72 52.63 13.14
N ARG A 215 -9.13 51.58 13.69
CA ARG A 215 -9.61 50.93 14.93
C ARG A 215 -9.73 51.89 16.11
N ASP A 216 -8.82 52.83 16.22
CA ASP A 216 -8.79 53.84 17.29
C ASP A 216 -9.80 54.99 17.12
N GLY A 217 -10.61 54.96 16.06
CA GLY A 217 -11.61 55.97 15.74
C GLY A 217 -11.05 57.21 15.01
N VAL A 218 -9.80 57.20 14.62
CA VAL A 218 -9.22 58.26 13.78
C VAL A 218 -9.51 57.99 12.32
N SER A 219 -9.99 58.99 11.60
CA SER A 219 -10.19 58.88 10.12
C SER A 219 -8.98 59.42 9.38
N PHE A 220 -8.79 58.92 8.15
CA PHE A 220 -7.76 59.41 7.21
C PHE A 220 -8.31 59.45 5.79
N PRO A 221 -7.84 60.44 4.99
CA PRO A 221 -8.28 60.61 3.62
C PRO A 221 -7.75 59.49 2.72
N VAL A 222 -8.59 58.94 1.85
CA VAL A 222 -8.26 57.82 0.95
C VAL A 222 -8.73 58.07 -0.47
N GLU A 223 -7.98 57.54 -1.41
CA GLU A 223 -8.51 57.19 -2.71
C GLU A 223 -8.51 55.69 -2.86
N TYR A 224 -9.51 55.14 -3.53
CA TYR A 224 -9.60 53.72 -3.72
C TYR A 224 -10.27 53.33 -5.04
N ILE A 225 -9.97 52.10 -5.45
CA ILE A 225 -10.66 51.41 -6.53
C ILE A 225 -11.24 50.10 -6.00
N SER A 226 -12.52 49.88 -6.27
CA SER A 226 -13.20 48.62 -5.94
C SER A 226 -13.52 47.89 -7.23
N THR A 227 -12.91 46.70 -7.41
CA THR A 227 -13.01 45.88 -8.61
C THR A 227 -13.76 44.59 -8.30
N PRO A 228 -14.86 44.24 -9.02
CA PRO A 228 -15.60 43.02 -8.78
C PRO A 228 -14.78 41.77 -9.11
N ILE A 229 -14.98 40.71 -8.32
CA ILE A 229 -14.43 39.39 -8.57
C ILE A 229 -15.49 38.54 -9.28
N LEU A 230 -15.14 38.05 -10.46
CA LEU A 230 -15.99 37.18 -11.27
C LEU A 230 -15.35 35.80 -11.40
N GLU A 231 -16.00 34.79 -10.83
CA GLU A 231 -15.63 33.38 -11.01
C GLU A 231 -16.67 32.70 -11.87
N ASN A 232 -16.26 32.09 -12.98
CA ASN A 232 -17.18 31.44 -13.93
C ASN A 232 -18.36 32.36 -14.38
N ARG A 233 -18.10 33.66 -14.59
CA ARG A 233 -19.10 34.70 -14.88
C ARG A 233 -20.11 34.96 -13.77
N ARG A 234 -19.86 34.47 -12.57
CA ARG A 234 -20.66 34.74 -11.38
C ARG A 234 -19.91 35.72 -10.49
N LEU A 235 -20.60 36.74 -10.03
CA LEU A 235 -20.06 37.70 -9.07
C LEU A 235 -19.90 36.99 -7.71
N THR A 236 -18.68 36.97 -7.16
CA THR A 236 -18.32 36.34 -5.92
C THR A 236 -17.84 37.29 -4.83
N GLY A 237 -17.55 38.53 -5.22
CA GLY A 237 -17.07 39.54 -4.29
C GLY A 237 -16.45 40.76 -5.00
N ALA A 238 -15.58 41.47 -4.29
CA ALA A 238 -14.76 42.52 -4.83
C ALA A 238 -13.38 42.59 -4.16
N VAL A 239 -12.41 43.15 -4.88
CA VAL A 239 -11.13 43.58 -4.31
C VAL A 239 -11.09 45.09 -4.25
N VAL A 240 -10.68 45.60 -3.09
CA VAL A 240 -10.46 47.05 -2.88
C VAL A 240 -8.97 47.30 -2.75
N VAL A 241 -8.47 48.20 -3.56
CA VAL A 241 -7.12 48.74 -3.45
C VAL A 241 -7.25 50.22 -3.04
N PHE A 242 -6.59 50.62 -1.99
CA PHE A 242 -6.68 51.99 -1.48
C PHE A 242 -5.31 52.55 -1.08
N ARG A 243 -5.20 53.85 -1.09
CA ARG A 243 -4.02 54.62 -0.73
C ARG A 243 -4.39 55.63 0.36
N ASP A 244 -3.56 55.69 1.41
CA ASP A 244 -3.62 56.74 2.42
C ASP A 244 -3.02 58.03 1.85
N LEU A 245 -3.81 59.11 1.81
CA LEU A 245 -3.41 60.39 1.28
C LEU A 245 -2.82 61.36 2.35
N THR A 246 -2.70 60.90 3.59
CA THR A 246 -2.19 61.73 4.69
C THR A 246 -0.78 62.24 4.40
N ALA A 247 0.08 61.44 3.83
CA ALA A 247 1.45 61.79 3.47
C ALA A 247 1.54 62.87 2.35
N PHE A 248 0.52 62.94 1.51
CA PHE A 248 0.46 63.90 0.38
C PHE A 248 -0.21 65.22 0.78
N SER A 249 -0.88 65.28 1.89
CA SER A 249 -1.55 66.49 2.42
C SER A 249 -0.63 67.38 3.24
N GLN A 250 0.60 66.98 3.54
CA GLN A 250 1.58 67.86 4.17
C GLN A 250 2.31 68.68 3.11
N PRO A 251 2.27 70.07 3.22
CA PRO A 251 3.11 70.86 2.35
C PRO A 251 4.58 70.48 2.59
N PRO A 252 5.44 70.55 1.57
CA PRO A 252 6.86 70.29 1.74
C PRO A 252 7.41 71.15 2.85
N PRO A 253 8.32 70.67 3.72
CA PRO A 253 8.91 71.48 4.77
C PRO A 253 9.52 72.72 4.11
N VAL A 254 9.03 73.89 4.53
CA VAL A 254 9.57 75.18 4.08
C VAL A 254 11.03 75.20 4.52
N GLY A 255 11.94 75.09 3.57
CA GLY A 255 13.36 75.17 3.83
C GLY A 255 13.68 76.45 4.52
N GLU A 256 14.29 76.42 5.70
CA GLU A 256 14.87 77.59 6.34
C GLU A 256 15.88 78.23 5.38
N PRO A 257 15.77 79.52 5.10
CA PRO A 257 16.77 80.19 4.32
C PRO A 257 18.10 80.23 5.07
N SER A 258 19.14 79.74 4.42
CA SER A 258 20.54 79.80 4.83
C SER A 258 21.09 81.21 4.84
#